data_f34a49c0809a37e8d3cb60dcf8880129
#
_entry.id   f34a49c0809a37e8d3cb60dcf8880129
#
_cell.length_a   1.000
_cell.length_b   1.000
_cell.length_c   1.000
_cell.angle_alpha   90.00
_cell.angle_beta   90.00
_cell.angle_gamma   90.00
#
_symmetry.space_group_name_H-M   'P 1'
#
loop_
_entity.id
_entity.type
_entity.pdbx_description
1 polymer ?
#
loop_
_entity_poly.entity_id
_entity_poly.type
_entity_poly.pdbx_seq_one_letter_code
_entity_poly.pdbx_strand_id
1 'polypeptide(L)'
;MKLVQSILTKNPCYTAGRKITVKGLMLHSVGCPQPKASVFINSWNSPSYDNACVHGFIDGNDGTVYQTLPWNHRGWHCGSGSKGSGNNTHIGVEMCEPACIRYTSGSNFTCSDLSTAKAVAKRTYDAAVELFVMLCKQYNLNPTADGVIVSHREGYSRGIASNHGDPEHLWNGLGMGYTMDGFRKAVKAAMGGSTAGGGSSSGSGGSGISGFPAVPFTVKVLIPDLNYRSAPSMSGSVKGQTGKGVFTIVEVKNGWGRLKSGAGWIYLENPSYCTVQSSGSGGSSSNGSFLVQVSATDLNIRKGPGTNYGTTGKYTGKGTFTIVETRFGQGSKAGWGKLKSGAGWISLDYAKRV
;
A
#
# COMPACT_ATOMS: atom_id res chain seq x y z
N MET A 1 5.37 -14.48 -0.91
CA MET A 1 6.00 -14.16 -2.22
C MET A 1 6.69 -15.40 -2.77
N LYS A 2 6.52 -15.68 -4.06
CA LYS A 2 7.31 -16.68 -4.79
C LYS A 2 8.48 -15.94 -5.45
N LEU A 3 9.70 -16.33 -5.14
CA LEU A 3 10.93 -15.76 -5.71
C LEU A 3 11.66 -16.85 -6.53
N VAL A 4 11.94 -16.53 -7.79
CA VAL A 4 12.63 -17.42 -8.74
C VAL A 4 13.90 -16.72 -9.21
N GLN A 5 15.01 -17.40 -9.18
CA GLN A 5 16.25 -16.90 -9.78
C GLN A 5 16.25 -17.14 -11.29
N SER A 6 16.36 -16.07 -12.05
CA SER A 6 16.42 -16.06 -13.52
C SER A 6 17.48 -15.06 -13.98
N ILE A 7 18.68 -15.24 -13.46
CA ILE A 7 19.79 -14.31 -13.65
C ILE A 7 20.14 -14.19 -15.16
N LEU A 8 20.19 -12.94 -15.65
CA LEU A 8 20.49 -12.61 -17.03
C LEU A 8 22.00 -12.67 -17.29
N THR A 9 22.55 -13.89 -17.28
CA THR A 9 24.00 -14.13 -17.31
C THR A 9 24.69 -13.63 -18.58
N LYS A 10 23.93 -13.37 -19.65
CA LYS A 10 24.44 -12.83 -20.92
C LYS A 10 24.32 -11.31 -21.03
N ASN A 11 23.53 -10.67 -20.13
CA ASN A 11 23.33 -9.21 -20.17
C ASN A 11 24.63 -8.48 -19.78
N PRO A 12 24.98 -7.37 -20.48
CA PRO A 12 26.21 -6.60 -20.20
C PRO A 12 26.36 -6.13 -18.76
N CYS A 13 25.30 -5.80 -18.05
CA CYS A 13 25.37 -5.45 -16.62
C CYS A 13 25.86 -6.59 -15.74
N TYR A 14 25.41 -7.82 -16.04
CA TYR A 14 25.88 -9.00 -15.32
C TYR A 14 27.35 -9.32 -15.64
N THR A 15 27.69 -9.34 -16.94
CA THR A 15 29.06 -9.70 -17.38
C THR A 15 30.10 -8.69 -16.96
N ALA A 16 29.74 -7.39 -16.85
CA ALA A 16 30.59 -6.34 -16.29
C ALA A 16 30.95 -6.56 -14.81
N GLY A 17 30.13 -7.31 -14.06
CA GLY A 17 30.40 -7.74 -12.69
C GLY A 17 30.50 -6.63 -11.64
N ARG A 18 30.12 -5.39 -12.01
CA ARG A 18 30.24 -4.22 -11.09
C ARG A 18 29.32 -4.39 -9.90
N LYS A 19 29.82 -4.04 -8.71
CA LYS A 19 29.07 -4.12 -7.44
C LYS A 19 28.67 -2.73 -6.96
N ILE A 20 27.60 -2.68 -6.16
CA ILE A 20 27.17 -1.49 -5.45
C ILE A 20 27.08 -1.75 -3.95
N THR A 21 27.28 -0.70 -3.16
CA THR A 21 26.80 -0.67 -1.78
C THR A 21 25.32 -0.29 -1.83
N VAL A 22 24.45 -1.22 -1.47
CA VAL A 22 23.00 -1.00 -1.50
C VAL A 22 22.61 0.00 -0.41
N LYS A 23 22.10 1.16 -0.82
CA LYS A 23 21.61 2.23 0.06
C LYS A 23 20.09 2.41 -0.01
N GLY A 24 19.46 1.80 -1.03
CA GLY A 24 18.02 1.92 -1.23
C GLY A 24 17.49 1.02 -2.32
N LEU A 25 16.20 1.16 -2.56
CA LEU A 25 15.40 0.39 -3.50
C LEU A 25 14.62 1.35 -4.39
N MET A 26 14.56 1.09 -5.69
CA MET A 26 13.80 1.89 -6.64
C MET A 26 12.72 1.03 -7.29
N LEU A 27 11.47 1.47 -7.16
CA LEU A 27 10.31 0.79 -7.72
C LEU A 27 9.97 1.40 -9.06
N HIS A 28 9.79 0.53 -10.05
CA HIS A 28 9.43 0.86 -11.42
C HIS A 28 8.16 0.12 -11.85
N SER A 29 7.64 0.50 -13.00
CA SER A 29 6.75 -0.33 -13.82
C SER A 29 7.21 -0.28 -15.27
N VAL A 30 7.02 -1.39 -15.99
CA VAL A 30 7.69 -1.64 -17.30
C VAL A 30 7.33 -0.65 -18.41
N GLY A 31 6.36 0.25 -18.24
CA GLY A 31 5.97 1.28 -19.19
C GLY A 31 5.40 0.73 -20.51
N CYS A 32 4.95 -0.51 -20.51
CA CYS A 32 4.28 -1.15 -21.65
C CYS A 32 3.24 -2.19 -21.19
N PRO A 33 2.19 -2.47 -22.00
CA PRO A 33 1.10 -3.37 -21.63
C PRO A 33 1.54 -4.84 -21.66
N GLN A 34 2.49 -5.21 -20.82
CA GLN A 34 3.07 -6.55 -20.78
C GLN A 34 3.02 -7.14 -19.36
N PRO A 35 2.11 -8.10 -19.10
CA PRO A 35 1.99 -8.72 -17.78
C PRO A 35 2.99 -9.86 -17.55
N LYS A 36 3.66 -10.37 -18.58
CA LYS A 36 4.55 -11.54 -18.49
C LYS A 36 6.01 -11.11 -18.29
N ALA A 37 6.57 -11.35 -17.11
CA ALA A 37 7.98 -11.13 -16.83
C ALA A 37 8.92 -11.92 -17.77
N SER A 38 8.51 -13.12 -18.19
CA SER A 38 9.30 -13.97 -19.10
C SER A 38 9.63 -13.32 -20.44
N VAL A 39 8.81 -12.38 -20.92
CA VAL A 39 9.07 -11.65 -22.18
C VAL A 39 10.35 -10.82 -22.02
N PHE A 40 10.48 -10.08 -20.91
CA PHE A 40 11.67 -9.27 -20.62
C PHE A 40 12.89 -10.15 -20.32
N ILE A 41 12.73 -11.20 -19.53
CA ILE A 41 13.79 -12.13 -19.17
C ILE A 41 14.42 -12.73 -20.43
N ASN A 42 13.61 -13.18 -21.37
CA ASN A 42 14.08 -13.80 -22.60
C ASN A 42 14.77 -12.80 -23.53
N SER A 43 14.23 -11.59 -23.68
CA SER A 43 14.78 -10.58 -24.57
C SER A 43 16.03 -9.87 -24.01
N TRP A 44 16.10 -9.69 -22.68
CA TRP A 44 17.19 -8.97 -22.03
C TRP A 44 18.40 -9.86 -21.72
N ASN A 45 18.26 -11.20 -21.76
CA ASN A 45 19.36 -12.12 -21.56
C ASN A 45 20.18 -12.33 -22.85
N SER A 46 20.69 -11.25 -23.38
CA SER A 46 21.49 -11.21 -24.60
C SER A 46 22.71 -10.31 -24.42
N PRO A 47 23.87 -10.66 -24.98
CA PRO A 47 25.07 -9.82 -24.94
C PRO A 47 24.92 -8.53 -25.78
N SER A 48 23.96 -8.50 -26.71
CA SER A 48 23.64 -7.31 -27.52
C SER A 48 22.58 -6.42 -26.89
N TYR A 49 22.00 -6.81 -25.74
CA TYR A 49 21.01 -5.98 -25.05
C TYR A 49 21.70 -5.04 -24.06
N ASP A 50 21.99 -3.84 -24.53
CA ASP A 50 22.73 -2.80 -23.80
C ASP A 50 21.84 -1.65 -23.28
N ASN A 51 20.50 -1.77 -23.37
CA ASN A 51 19.58 -0.68 -23.04
C ASN A 51 19.22 -0.61 -21.56
N ALA A 52 19.08 -1.74 -20.88
CA ALA A 52 18.67 -1.80 -19.48
C ALA A 52 19.07 -3.10 -18.78
N CYS A 53 19.09 -3.04 -17.46
CA CYS A 53 19.17 -4.20 -16.60
C CYS A 53 18.59 -3.87 -15.22
N VAL A 54 17.58 -4.61 -14.80
CA VAL A 54 16.97 -4.51 -13.47
C VAL A 54 17.32 -5.72 -12.62
N HIS A 55 17.12 -5.61 -11.33
CA HIS A 55 17.41 -6.69 -10.39
C HIS A 55 16.28 -7.70 -10.28
N GLY A 56 15.06 -7.29 -10.62
CA GLY A 56 13.92 -8.20 -10.63
C GLY A 56 12.72 -7.68 -11.41
N PHE A 57 11.96 -8.62 -11.96
CA PHE A 57 10.62 -8.38 -12.52
C PHE A 57 9.57 -9.04 -11.65
N ILE A 58 8.43 -8.39 -11.50
CA ILE A 58 7.25 -8.94 -10.83
C ILE A 58 6.20 -9.25 -11.89
N ASP A 59 5.89 -10.53 -12.09
CA ASP A 59 4.93 -10.98 -13.09
C ASP A 59 3.50 -10.52 -12.75
N GLY A 60 2.84 -9.93 -13.73
CA GLY A 60 1.50 -9.41 -13.58
C GLY A 60 0.41 -10.49 -13.49
N ASN A 61 0.68 -11.70 -13.93
CA ASN A 61 -0.33 -12.77 -13.94
C ASN A 61 -0.46 -13.47 -12.58
N ASP A 62 0.66 -13.69 -11.88
CA ASP A 62 0.65 -14.47 -10.64
C ASP A 62 1.42 -13.81 -9.47
N GLY A 63 2.11 -12.67 -9.70
CA GLY A 63 2.91 -11.99 -8.68
C GLY A 63 4.25 -12.67 -8.39
N THR A 64 4.66 -13.65 -9.20
CA THR A 64 5.98 -14.28 -9.07
C THR A 64 7.06 -13.22 -9.30
N VAL A 65 8.02 -13.14 -8.39
CA VAL A 65 9.21 -12.30 -8.54
C VAL A 65 10.31 -13.10 -9.20
N TYR A 66 10.86 -12.59 -10.30
CA TYR A 66 12.02 -13.15 -10.98
C TYR A 66 13.23 -12.28 -10.72
N GLN A 67 14.18 -12.80 -9.96
CA GLN A 67 15.46 -12.11 -9.76
C GLN A 67 16.32 -12.27 -11.02
N THR A 68 16.67 -11.14 -11.63
CA THR A 68 17.36 -11.08 -12.93
C THR A 68 18.80 -10.61 -12.84
N LEU A 69 19.17 -9.99 -11.71
CA LEU A 69 20.55 -9.58 -11.41
C LEU A 69 20.81 -9.87 -9.92
N PRO A 70 22.03 -10.28 -9.50
CA PRO A 70 22.36 -10.35 -8.07
C PRO A 70 22.12 -9.00 -7.40
N TRP A 71 21.47 -8.98 -6.23
CA TRP A 71 20.97 -7.75 -5.59
C TRP A 71 22.02 -6.66 -5.38
N ASN A 72 23.28 -7.03 -5.21
CA ASN A 72 24.39 -6.09 -5.03
C ASN A 72 25.19 -5.79 -6.31
N HIS A 73 24.69 -6.18 -7.49
CA HIS A 73 25.27 -5.76 -8.75
C HIS A 73 24.76 -4.37 -9.13
N ARG A 74 25.56 -3.66 -9.91
CA ARG A 74 25.12 -2.40 -10.51
C ARG A 74 24.19 -2.70 -11.66
N GLY A 75 22.93 -2.32 -11.53
CA GLY A 75 21.96 -2.36 -12.61
C GLY A 75 22.09 -1.17 -13.56
N TRP A 76 21.20 -1.15 -14.55
CA TRP A 76 21.02 -0.02 -15.44
C TRP A 76 19.51 0.18 -15.65
N HIS A 77 18.84 0.77 -14.64
CA HIS A 77 17.38 0.82 -14.55
C HIS A 77 16.78 2.24 -14.44
N CYS A 78 17.60 3.26 -14.21
CA CYS A 78 17.06 4.59 -13.95
C CYS A 78 17.79 5.75 -14.65
N GLY A 79 18.77 5.45 -15.50
CA GLY A 79 19.57 6.50 -16.13
C GLY A 79 20.36 7.32 -15.09
N SER A 80 20.46 8.63 -15.32
CA SER A 80 21.16 9.59 -14.46
C SER A 80 20.38 10.89 -14.34
N GLY A 81 20.65 11.63 -13.29
CA GLY A 81 20.15 12.98 -13.06
C GLY A 81 21.29 13.95 -12.68
N SER A 82 20.94 15.16 -12.25
CA SER A 82 21.89 16.23 -11.89
C SER A 82 22.79 15.91 -10.70
N LYS A 83 22.42 14.94 -9.86
CA LYS A 83 23.16 14.52 -8.66
C LYS A 83 23.74 13.10 -8.79
N GLY A 84 23.78 12.54 -10.01
CA GLY A 84 24.33 11.22 -10.26
C GLY A 84 23.29 10.21 -10.71
N SER A 85 23.46 8.94 -10.32
CA SER A 85 22.60 7.85 -10.78
C SER A 85 22.22 6.90 -9.64
N GLY A 86 20.94 6.62 -9.51
CA GLY A 86 20.40 5.60 -8.62
C GLY A 86 20.96 4.20 -8.90
N ASN A 87 21.39 3.94 -10.16
CA ASN A 87 22.04 2.69 -10.53
C ASN A 87 23.29 2.36 -9.67
N ASN A 88 23.89 3.36 -9.04
CA ASN A 88 25.09 3.20 -8.21
C ASN A 88 24.78 2.83 -6.76
N THR A 89 23.50 2.88 -6.34
CA THR A 89 23.12 2.76 -4.92
C THR A 89 21.81 2.04 -4.67
N HIS A 90 20.94 1.92 -5.67
CA HIS A 90 19.60 1.36 -5.51
C HIS A 90 19.41 0.07 -6.29
N ILE A 91 18.71 -0.87 -5.68
CA ILE A 91 18.18 -2.05 -6.35
C ILE A 91 16.94 -1.62 -7.13
N GLY A 92 16.90 -1.81 -8.45
CA GLY A 92 15.73 -1.51 -9.28
C GLY A 92 14.86 -2.74 -9.48
N VAL A 93 13.54 -2.57 -9.32
CA VAL A 93 12.54 -3.64 -9.49
C VAL A 93 11.40 -3.13 -10.36
N GLU A 94 11.07 -3.90 -11.40
CA GLU A 94 10.00 -3.62 -12.36
C GLU A 94 8.73 -4.39 -12.04
N MET A 95 7.62 -3.70 -11.96
CA MET A 95 6.29 -4.31 -11.96
C MET A 95 5.79 -4.45 -13.40
N CYS A 96 5.44 -5.66 -13.83
CA CYS A 96 4.77 -5.88 -15.11
C CYS A 96 3.37 -5.26 -15.10
N GLU A 97 2.94 -4.75 -16.26
CA GLU A 97 1.72 -3.97 -16.41
C GLU A 97 0.60 -4.75 -17.10
N PRO A 98 -0.67 -4.35 -16.90
CA PRO A 98 -1.83 -5.03 -17.49
C PRO A 98 -1.81 -5.03 -19.02
N ALA A 99 -2.16 -6.14 -19.65
CA ALA A 99 -2.28 -6.22 -21.12
C ALA A 99 -3.47 -5.42 -21.69
N CYS A 100 -4.46 -5.10 -20.86
CA CYS A 100 -5.67 -4.39 -21.27
C CYS A 100 -5.55 -2.84 -21.20
N ILE A 101 -4.35 -2.31 -20.98
CA ILE A 101 -4.07 -0.88 -21.16
C ILE A 101 -3.41 -0.63 -22.53
N ARG A 102 -3.54 0.59 -23.04
CA ARG A 102 -2.89 1.05 -24.27
C ARG A 102 -2.37 2.46 -24.08
N TYR A 103 -1.06 2.63 -24.13
CA TYR A 103 -0.42 3.94 -24.06
C TYR A 103 -0.80 4.79 -25.29
N THR A 104 -1.07 6.06 -25.04
CA THR A 104 -1.49 7.04 -26.05
C THR A 104 -0.43 8.10 -26.26
N SER A 105 0.08 8.71 -25.18
CA SER A 105 1.19 9.67 -25.24
C SER A 105 1.89 9.74 -23.88
N GLY A 106 3.21 9.61 -23.85
CA GLY A 106 3.99 9.64 -22.62
C GLY A 106 3.48 8.62 -21.59
N SER A 107 3.09 9.09 -20.41
CA SER A 107 2.54 8.26 -19.34
C SER A 107 1.02 8.07 -19.38
N ASN A 108 0.32 8.60 -20.39
CA ASN A 108 -1.13 8.48 -20.51
C ASN A 108 -1.51 7.19 -21.26
N PHE A 109 -2.56 6.55 -20.83
CA PHE A 109 -3.09 5.34 -21.46
C PHE A 109 -4.62 5.27 -21.36
N THR A 110 -5.21 4.47 -22.25
CA THR A 110 -6.60 4.01 -22.16
C THR A 110 -6.63 2.60 -21.58
N CYS A 111 -7.76 2.19 -21.01
CA CYS A 111 -7.94 0.86 -20.42
C CYS A 111 -9.25 0.25 -20.91
N SER A 112 -9.20 -0.92 -21.53
CA SER A 112 -10.38 -1.64 -22.03
C SER A 112 -11.08 -2.47 -20.96
N ASP A 113 -10.37 -2.89 -19.91
CA ASP A 113 -10.90 -3.65 -18.76
C ASP A 113 -10.25 -3.15 -17.46
N LEU A 114 -10.91 -2.19 -16.85
CA LEU A 114 -10.42 -1.56 -15.63
C LEU A 114 -10.35 -2.53 -14.45
N SER A 115 -11.24 -3.50 -14.39
CA SER A 115 -11.27 -4.51 -13.30
C SER A 115 -10.03 -5.40 -13.36
N THR A 116 -9.76 -5.95 -14.53
CA THR A 116 -8.56 -6.77 -14.79
C THR A 116 -7.28 -5.95 -14.59
N ALA A 117 -7.23 -4.71 -15.10
CA ALA A 117 -6.07 -3.84 -14.94
C ALA A 117 -5.76 -3.58 -13.46
N LYS A 118 -6.76 -3.24 -12.66
CA LYS A 118 -6.62 -3.04 -11.21
C LYS A 118 -6.18 -4.30 -10.49
N ALA A 119 -6.68 -5.47 -10.87
CA ALA A 119 -6.28 -6.75 -10.28
C ALA A 119 -4.80 -7.07 -10.54
N VAL A 120 -4.30 -6.80 -11.77
CA VAL A 120 -2.89 -6.95 -12.13
C VAL A 120 -2.02 -5.97 -11.34
N ALA A 121 -2.36 -4.67 -11.38
CA ALA A 121 -1.59 -3.64 -10.66
C ALA A 121 -1.55 -3.88 -9.14
N LYS A 122 -2.66 -4.35 -8.56
CA LYS A 122 -2.69 -4.74 -7.14
C LYS A 122 -1.77 -5.92 -6.85
N ARG A 123 -1.78 -6.94 -7.70
CA ARG A 123 -0.97 -8.15 -7.52
C ARG A 123 0.52 -7.83 -7.55
N THR A 124 0.95 -7.01 -8.51
CA THR A 124 2.35 -6.60 -8.61
C THR A 124 2.74 -5.67 -7.46
N TYR A 125 1.85 -4.78 -7.01
CA TYR A 125 2.07 -3.95 -5.83
C TYR A 125 2.26 -4.80 -4.56
N ASP A 126 1.36 -5.77 -4.31
CA ASP A 126 1.45 -6.64 -3.12
C ASP A 126 2.76 -7.46 -3.11
N ALA A 127 3.14 -8.01 -4.26
CA ALA A 127 4.41 -8.74 -4.40
C ALA A 127 5.63 -7.82 -4.25
N ALA A 128 5.56 -6.58 -4.73
CA ALA A 128 6.61 -5.57 -4.51
C ALA A 128 6.78 -5.24 -3.03
N VAL A 129 5.68 -5.09 -2.27
CA VAL A 129 5.76 -4.89 -0.80
C VAL A 129 6.51 -6.04 -0.14
N GLU A 130 6.16 -7.30 -0.46
CA GLU A 130 6.82 -8.48 0.13
C GLU A 130 8.32 -8.55 -0.23
N LEU A 131 8.66 -8.26 -1.50
CA LEU A 131 10.05 -8.22 -1.97
C LEU A 131 10.86 -7.13 -1.24
N PHE A 132 10.28 -5.93 -1.12
CA PHE A 132 10.95 -4.79 -0.48
C PHE A 132 11.13 -5.02 1.02
N VAL A 133 10.22 -5.74 1.69
CA VAL A 133 10.41 -6.21 3.08
C VAL A 133 11.64 -7.11 3.17
N MET A 134 11.76 -8.10 2.28
CA MET A 134 12.91 -9.00 2.25
C MET A 134 14.22 -8.23 2.04
N LEU A 135 14.26 -7.34 1.04
CA LEU A 135 15.45 -6.56 0.72
C LEU A 135 15.82 -5.55 1.82
N CYS A 136 14.83 -4.88 2.42
CA CYS A 136 15.08 -3.99 3.55
C CYS A 136 15.68 -4.73 4.75
N LYS A 137 15.23 -5.95 5.03
CA LYS A 137 15.83 -6.80 6.08
C LYS A 137 17.24 -7.23 5.71
N GLN A 138 17.44 -7.69 4.48
CA GLN A 138 18.74 -8.18 3.99
C GLN A 138 19.83 -7.10 4.05
N TYR A 139 19.48 -5.85 3.74
CA TYR A 139 20.41 -4.72 3.67
C TYR A 139 20.30 -3.74 4.85
N ASN A 140 19.55 -4.11 5.89
CA ASN A 140 19.30 -3.28 7.08
C ASN A 140 18.81 -1.87 6.72
N LEU A 141 17.87 -1.76 5.80
CA LEU A 141 17.32 -0.49 5.34
C LEU A 141 16.06 -0.11 6.13
N ASN A 142 15.94 1.15 6.51
CA ASN A 142 14.70 1.69 7.06
C ASN A 142 13.78 2.14 5.91
N PRO A 143 12.67 1.45 5.61
CA PRO A 143 11.84 1.72 4.43
C PRO A 143 11.19 3.11 4.42
N THR A 144 11.08 3.76 5.58
CA THR A 144 10.50 5.10 5.71
C THR A 144 11.53 6.21 5.82
N ALA A 145 12.83 5.88 5.83
CA ALA A 145 13.87 6.89 5.79
C ALA A 145 13.93 7.55 4.41
N ASP A 146 14.29 8.84 4.40
CA ASP A 146 14.35 9.62 3.18
C ASP A 146 15.33 9.03 2.16
N GLY A 147 14.88 8.90 0.91
CA GLY A 147 15.70 8.37 -0.20
C GLY A 147 15.96 6.87 -0.19
N VAL A 148 15.47 6.10 0.81
CA VAL A 148 15.70 4.65 0.88
C VAL A 148 14.80 3.87 -0.07
N ILE A 149 13.50 4.12 -0.03
CA ILE A 149 12.56 3.58 -1.03
C ILE A 149 12.05 4.74 -1.86
N VAL A 150 12.32 4.72 -3.14
CA VAL A 150 11.89 5.73 -4.10
C VAL A 150 11.24 5.09 -5.31
N SER A 151 10.39 5.83 -6.02
CA SER A 151 9.98 5.50 -7.39
C SER A 151 10.98 6.06 -8.40
N HIS A 152 10.86 5.67 -9.68
CA HIS A 152 11.62 6.33 -10.74
C HIS A 152 11.32 7.83 -10.78
N ARG A 153 10.03 8.20 -10.71
CA ARG A 153 9.59 9.59 -10.65
C ARG A 153 10.21 10.37 -9.50
N GLU A 154 10.23 9.80 -8.29
CA GLU A 154 10.90 10.42 -7.14
C GLU A 154 12.41 10.50 -7.32
N GLY A 155 13.02 9.48 -7.94
CA GLY A 155 14.43 9.48 -8.33
C GLY A 155 14.80 10.64 -9.25
N TYR A 156 13.95 10.93 -10.24
CA TYR A 156 14.11 12.12 -11.09
C TYR A 156 14.04 13.41 -10.26
N SER A 157 13.04 13.57 -9.43
CA SER A 157 12.88 14.75 -8.57
C SER A 157 14.07 14.95 -7.61
N ARG A 158 14.74 13.85 -7.23
CA ARG A 158 15.95 13.84 -6.41
C ARG A 158 17.23 14.08 -7.19
N GLY A 159 17.17 14.07 -8.52
CA GLY A 159 18.32 14.24 -9.41
C GLY A 159 19.20 12.99 -9.55
N ILE A 160 18.66 11.79 -9.29
CA ILE A 160 19.39 10.51 -9.39
C ILE A 160 18.84 9.58 -10.48
N ALA A 161 17.86 10.02 -11.26
CA ALA A 161 17.24 9.26 -12.34
C ALA A 161 16.87 10.17 -13.52
N SER A 162 16.62 9.57 -14.68
CA SER A 162 16.02 10.23 -15.85
C SER A 162 14.54 10.52 -15.61
N ASN A 163 13.94 11.39 -16.44
CA ASN A 163 12.55 11.81 -16.30
C ASN A 163 11.58 10.72 -16.74
N HIS A 164 10.98 10.03 -15.77
CA HIS A 164 9.92 9.04 -15.99
C HIS A 164 8.83 9.20 -14.92
N GLY A 165 7.61 8.69 -15.22
CA GLY A 165 6.43 8.84 -14.36
C GLY A 165 6.09 7.61 -13.52
N ASP A 166 6.86 6.54 -13.67
CA ASP A 166 6.58 5.23 -13.09
C ASP A 166 6.99 5.11 -11.60
N PRO A 167 6.27 4.26 -10.86
CA PRO A 167 5.04 3.55 -11.22
C PRO A 167 3.75 4.36 -10.98
N GLU A 168 3.84 5.60 -10.47
CA GLU A 168 2.69 6.39 -10.05
C GLU A 168 1.73 6.70 -11.20
N HIS A 169 2.23 6.82 -12.44
CA HIS A 169 1.37 7.03 -13.61
C HIS A 169 0.38 5.89 -13.81
N LEU A 170 0.82 4.63 -13.62
CA LEU A 170 -0.05 3.46 -13.71
C LEU A 170 -1.13 3.48 -12.63
N TRP A 171 -0.73 3.71 -11.39
CA TRP A 171 -1.66 3.73 -10.26
C TRP A 171 -2.70 4.87 -10.36
N ASN A 172 -2.25 6.04 -10.77
CA ASN A 172 -3.10 7.21 -10.97
C ASN A 172 -4.07 7.01 -12.15
N GLY A 173 -3.55 6.54 -13.28
CA GLY A 173 -4.37 6.28 -14.47
C GLY A 173 -5.45 5.22 -14.24
N LEU A 174 -5.19 4.23 -13.40
CA LEU A 174 -6.16 3.22 -12.98
C LEU A 174 -7.05 3.66 -11.81
N GLY A 175 -6.82 4.83 -11.20
CA GLY A 175 -7.56 5.29 -10.03
C GLY A 175 -7.42 4.35 -8.83
N MET A 176 -6.19 3.85 -8.58
CA MET A 176 -5.90 2.92 -7.48
C MET A 176 -5.81 3.60 -6.12
N GLY A 177 -5.51 4.91 -6.09
CA GLY A 177 -5.26 5.65 -4.86
C GLY A 177 -3.94 5.25 -4.17
N TYR A 178 -3.07 4.50 -4.83
CA TYR A 178 -1.75 4.15 -4.32
C TYR A 178 -0.79 5.34 -4.42
N THR A 179 0.09 5.44 -3.44
CA THR A 179 1.16 6.45 -3.36
C THR A 179 2.44 5.82 -2.87
N MET A 180 3.58 6.42 -3.16
CA MET A 180 4.86 5.94 -2.64
C MET A 180 4.94 6.03 -1.11
N ASP A 181 4.30 7.02 -0.48
CA ASP A 181 4.17 7.08 0.98
C ASP A 181 3.37 5.90 1.54
N GLY A 182 2.27 5.55 0.87
CA GLY A 182 1.48 4.36 1.20
C GLY A 182 2.30 3.07 1.04
N PHE A 183 3.09 2.97 -0.05
CA PHE A 183 3.97 1.84 -0.30
C PHE A 183 5.04 1.68 0.79
N ARG A 184 5.77 2.76 1.13
CA ARG A 184 6.77 2.78 2.23
C ARG A 184 6.17 2.35 3.57
N LYS A 185 4.97 2.85 3.90
CA LYS A 185 4.23 2.47 5.12
C LYS A 185 3.82 1.00 5.10
N ALA A 186 3.37 0.47 3.95
CA ALA A 186 3.04 -0.95 3.80
C ALA A 186 4.26 -1.85 4.01
N VAL A 187 5.42 -1.48 3.42
CA VAL A 187 6.69 -2.20 3.65
C VAL A 187 7.08 -2.14 5.13
N LYS A 188 7.02 -0.95 5.77
CA LYS A 188 7.36 -0.79 7.20
C LYS A 188 6.46 -1.63 8.10
N ALA A 189 5.15 -1.62 7.88
CA ALA A 189 4.18 -2.40 8.63
C ALA A 189 4.45 -3.91 8.51
N ALA A 190 4.76 -4.37 7.29
CA ALA A 190 5.06 -5.78 7.03
C ALA A 190 6.41 -6.22 7.63
N MET A 191 7.38 -5.31 7.79
CA MET A 191 8.65 -5.59 8.49
C MET A 191 8.46 -5.82 10.00
N GLY A 192 7.57 -5.08 10.65
CA GLY A 192 7.30 -5.20 12.09
C GLY A 192 6.58 -6.50 12.48
N GLY A 193 6.05 -7.24 11.51
CA GLY A 193 5.38 -8.51 11.72
C GLY A 193 6.32 -9.75 11.85
N SER A 194 7.66 -9.57 11.86
CA SER A 194 8.63 -10.68 11.84
C SER A 194 9.67 -10.60 12.96
N THR A 195 9.20 -10.63 14.24
CA THR A 195 10.08 -11.07 15.34
C THR A 195 9.25 -11.80 16.36
N ALA A 196 9.33 -13.12 16.37
CA ALA A 196 9.42 -13.94 17.58
C ALA A 196 9.49 -15.42 17.20
N GLY A 197 10.67 -15.98 17.27
CA GLY A 197 10.83 -17.37 17.69
C GLY A 197 10.90 -17.40 19.22
N GLY A 198 10.11 -18.24 19.85
CA GLY A 198 10.34 -18.88 21.12
C GLY A 198 10.16 -18.07 22.40
N GLY A 199 9.17 -18.47 23.23
CA GLY A 199 9.14 -18.13 24.64
C GLY A 199 7.71 -17.94 25.18
N SER A 200 7.15 -18.99 25.77
CA SER A 200 5.97 -18.90 26.64
C SER A 200 6.21 -17.96 27.81
N SER A 201 5.32 -17.01 28.03
CA SER A 201 4.85 -16.67 29.37
C SER A 201 3.63 -15.75 29.29
N SER A 202 2.64 -16.12 30.05
CA SER A 202 1.40 -15.42 30.36
C SER A 202 1.66 -14.05 30.96
N GLY A 203 0.94 -13.02 30.48
CA GLY A 203 0.95 -11.68 31.07
C GLY A 203 -0.06 -10.78 30.39
N SER A 204 -1.21 -10.58 31.04
CA SER A 204 -2.25 -9.59 30.75
C SER A 204 -1.67 -8.18 30.65
N GLY A 205 -2.02 -7.44 29.62
CA GLY A 205 -1.67 -6.02 29.51
C GLY A 205 -2.03 -5.47 28.11
N GLY A 206 -3.24 -4.95 27.96
CA GLY A 206 -3.69 -4.33 26.71
C GLY A 206 -2.92 -3.03 26.42
N SER A 207 -2.37 -2.90 25.22
CA SER A 207 -2.07 -1.63 24.61
C SER A 207 -2.74 -1.60 23.26
N GLY A 208 -3.85 -0.87 23.19
CA GLY A 208 -4.67 -0.70 22.00
C GLY A 208 -3.91 -0.04 20.88
N ILE A 209 -3.86 -0.68 19.72
CA ILE A 209 -3.45 -0.07 18.46
C ILE A 209 -4.57 0.87 18.05
N SER A 210 -4.28 2.18 18.02
CA SER A 210 -5.25 3.23 17.79
C SER A 210 -5.79 3.16 16.36
N GLY A 211 -7.10 3.00 16.20
CA GLY A 211 -7.79 3.11 14.91
C GLY A 211 -8.99 2.19 14.72
N PHE A 212 -9.11 1.09 15.45
CA PHE A 212 -10.25 0.17 15.36
C PHE A 212 -11.05 0.15 16.65
N PRO A 213 -12.37 -0.15 16.60
CA PRO A 213 -13.18 -0.35 17.81
C PRO A 213 -12.62 -1.46 18.69
N ALA A 214 -13.02 -1.45 19.97
CA ALA A 214 -12.77 -2.58 20.85
C ALA A 214 -13.41 -3.85 20.25
N VAL A 215 -12.67 -4.94 20.26
CA VAL A 215 -13.16 -6.23 19.78
C VAL A 215 -14.15 -6.85 20.79
N PRO A 216 -15.20 -7.56 20.35
CA PRO A 216 -15.52 -7.84 18.94
C PRO A 216 -16.27 -6.70 18.25
N PHE A 217 -15.97 -6.47 16.97
CA PHE A 217 -16.72 -5.57 16.11
C PHE A 217 -16.97 -6.19 14.73
N THR A 218 -17.85 -5.59 13.91
CA THR A 218 -18.16 -6.11 12.60
C THR A 218 -17.57 -5.24 11.50
N VAL A 219 -17.19 -5.88 10.40
CA VAL A 219 -16.75 -5.23 9.17
C VAL A 219 -17.61 -5.70 8.00
N LYS A 220 -17.96 -4.79 7.11
CA LYS A 220 -18.59 -5.11 5.83
C LYS A 220 -17.49 -5.22 4.78
N VAL A 221 -17.30 -6.41 4.23
CA VAL A 221 -16.41 -6.65 3.10
C VAL A 221 -17.12 -6.24 1.81
N LEU A 222 -16.47 -5.40 1.01
CA LEU A 222 -17.03 -4.74 -0.18
C LEU A 222 -16.64 -5.44 -1.47
N ILE A 223 -15.58 -6.27 -1.45
CA ILE A 223 -15.04 -6.98 -2.62
C ILE A 223 -15.28 -8.50 -2.48
N PRO A 224 -15.46 -9.23 -3.59
CA PRO A 224 -15.78 -10.67 -3.54
C PRO A 224 -14.56 -11.55 -3.21
N ASP A 225 -13.36 -11.02 -3.35
CA ASP A 225 -12.09 -11.74 -3.39
C ASP A 225 -11.11 -11.30 -2.29
N LEU A 226 -11.60 -10.74 -1.17
CA LEU A 226 -10.74 -10.40 -0.04
C LEU A 226 -10.14 -11.67 0.58
N ASN A 227 -8.84 -11.81 0.45
CA ASN A 227 -8.12 -12.95 1.00
C ASN A 227 -8.12 -12.93 2.54
N TYR A 228 -8.41 -14.09 3.16
CA TYR A 228 -8.06 -14.32 4.55
C TYR A 228 -6.82 -15.21 4.66
N ARG A 229 -5.94 -14.87 5.60
CA ARG A 229 -4.60 -15.45 5.71
C ARG A 229 -4.39 -16.15 7.04
N SER A 230 -3.38 -17.03 7.09
CA SER A 230 -3.02 -17.79 8.31
C SER A 230 -2.42 -16.92 9.43
N ALA A 231 -1.92 -15.73 9.08
CA ALA A 231 -1.30 -14.78 10.02
C ALA A 231 -1.74 -13.35 9.72
N PRO A 232 -1.67 -12.41 10.71
CA PRO A 232 -1.99 -11.00 10.54
C PRO A 232 -0.88 -10.24 9.79
N SER A 233 -0.57 -10.70 8.59
CA SER A 233 0.47 -10.15 7.72
C SER A 233 0.28 -10.62 6.29
N MET A 234 0.89 -9.91 5.35
CA MET A 234 0.93 -10.32 3.95
C MET A 234 1.74 -11.62 3.72
N SER A 235 2.65 -11.96 4.63
CA SER A 235 3.41 -13.22 4.60
C SER A 235 2.61 -14.45 5.10
N GLY A 236 1.47 -14.25 5.73
CA GLY A 236 0.56 -15.34 6.06
C GLY A 236 0.06 -16.03 4.79
N SER A 237 0.10 -17.36 4.73
CA SER A 237 -0.45 -18.11 3.59
C SER A 237 -1.93 -17.77 3.37
N VAL A 238 -2.32 -17.56 2.12
CA VAL A 238 -3.73 -17.38 1.74
C VAL A 238 -4.47 -18.70 2.00
N LYS A 239 -5.51 -18.63 2.82
CA LYS A 239 -6.35 -19.78 3.16
C LYS A 239 -7.66 -19.83 2.39
N GLY A 240 -8.05 -18.70 1.78
CA GLY A 240 -9.25 -18.58 0.98
C GLY A 240 -9.69 -17.11 0.87
N GLN A 241 -10.91 -16.90 0.39
CA GLN A 241 -11.51 -15.58 0.19
C GLN A 241 -12.83 -15.47 0.96
N THR A 242 -13.11 -14.27 1.50
CA THR A 242 -14.31 -14.07 2.31
C THR A 242 -15.60 -13.99 1.50
N GLY A 243 -15.50 -13.53 0.24
CA GLY A 243 -16.67 -12.99 -0.46
C GLY A 243 -17.15 -11.65 0.12
N LYS A 244 -18.17 -11.06 -0.51
CA LYS A 244 -18.86 -9.88 0.06
C LYS A 244 -19.73 -10.30 1.24
N GLY A 245 -19.74 -9.50 2.31
CA GLY A 245 -20.57 -9.82 3.46
C GLY A 245 -20.16 -9.04 4.72
N VAL A 246 -20.82 -9.36 5.84
CA VAL A 246 -20.49 -8.79 7.15
C VAL A 246 -19.81 -9.86 7.98
N PHE A 247 -18.66 -9.51 8.52
CA PHE A 247 -17.82 -10.43 9.29
C PHE A 247 -17.49 -9.84 10.66
N THR A 248 -17.47 -10.69 11.68
CA THR A 248 -17.08 -10.28 13.04
C THR A 248 -15.58 -10.45 13.23
N ILE A 249 -14.95 -9.38 13.72
CA ILE A 249 -13.54 -9.34 14.08
C ILE A 249 -13.41 -9.51 15.60
N VAL A 250 -12.60 -10.46 16.03
CA VAL A 250 -12.40 -10.79 17.45
C VAL A 250 -11.00 -10.46 17.96
N GLU A 251 -10.11 -10.06 17.08
CA GLU A 251 -8.76 -9.61 17.39
C GLU A 251 -8.27 -8.68 16.29
N VAL A 252 -7.51 -7.63 16.64
CA VAL A 252 -6.85 -6.74 15.67
C VAL A 252 -5.37 -6.73 15.97
N LYS A 253 -4.55 -6.96 14.93
CA LYS A 253 -3.09 -6.89 15.01
C LYS A 253 -2.53 -6.35 13.70
N ASN A 254 -1.70 -5.31 13.76
CA ASN A 254 -1.01 -4.71 12.60
C ASN A 254 -1.96 -4.35 11.43
N GLY A 255 -3.15 -3.82 11.72
CA GLY A 255 -4.14 -3.49 10.68
C GLY A 255 -4.91 -4.69 10.13
N TRP A 256 -4.72 -5.89 10.69
CA TRP A 256 -5.44 -7.13 10.33
C TRP A 256 -6.45 -7.49 11.39
N GLY A 257 -7.61 -7.96 10.96
CA GLY A 257 -8.66 -8.46 11.84
C GLY A 257 -8.82 -9.97 11.76
N ARG A 258 -8.80 -10.66 12.90
CA ARG A 258 -9.09 -12.09 12.97
C ARG A 258 -10.59 -12.34 12.91
N LEU A 259 -10.99 -13.13 11.94
CA LEU A 259 -12.37 -13.54 11.77
C LEU A 259 -12.84 -14.41 12.94
N LYS A 260 -14.03 -14.14 13.47
CA LYS A 260 -14.66 -14.93 14.55
C LYS A 260 -14.85 -16.41 14.17
N SER A 261 -15.00 -16.71 12.88
CA SER A 261 -15.07 -18.08 12.37
C SER A 261 -13.80 -18.91 12.60
N GLY A 262 -12.67 -18.27 12.94
CA GLY A 262 -11.37 -18.92 13.01
C GLY A 262 -10.70 -19.17 11.66
N ALA A 263 -11.34 -18.82 10.54
CA ALA A 263 -10.81 -19.05 9.20
C ALA A 263 -9.45 -18.39 8.96
N GLY A 264 -9.24 -17.20 9.54
CA GLY A 264 -7.98 -16.48 9.39
C GLY A 264 -8.10 -14.99 9.61
N TRP A 265 -7.15 -14.24 9.03
CA TRP A 265 -6.99 -12.79 9.18
C TRP A 265 -7.29 -12.08 7.87
N ILE A 266 -8.05 -10.99 7.92
CA ILE A 266 -8.32 -10.09 6.79
C ILE A 266 -7.70 -8.72 7.04
N TYR A 267 -7.28 -8.04 5.96
CA TYR A 267 -6.70 -6.70 6.05
C TYR A 267 -7.78 -5.65 6.18
N LEU A 268 -7.71 -4.82 7.24
CA LEU A 268 -8.77 -3.87 7.62
C LEU A 268 -8.51 -2.43 7.21
N GLU A 269 -7.26 -2.04 6.96
CA GLU A 269 -6.89 -0.63 6.75
C GLU A 269 -7.20 -0.11 5.34
N ASN A 270 -7.67 -0.98 4.43
CA ASN A 270 -8.08 -0.53 3.11
C ASN A 270 -9.61 -0.34 3.05
N PRO A 271 -10.10 0.91 2.99
CA PRO A 271 -11.53 1.21 2.97
C PRO A 271 -12.25 0.73 1.71
N SER A 272 -11.50 0.42 0.63
CA SER A 272 -12.07 -0.20 -0.57
C SER A 272 -12.32 -1.70 -0.40
N TYR A 273 -11.70 -2.35 0.58
CA TYR A 273 -11.87 -3.78 0.84
C TYR A 273 -12.96 -4.04 1.87
N CYS A 274 -12.93 -3.28 2.96
CA CYS A 274 -13.92 -3.41 4.02
C CYS A 274 -14.13 -2.09 4.77
N THR A 275 -15.30 -1.94 5.34
CA THR A 275 -15.64 -0.84 6.23
C THR A 275 -16.04 -1.39 7.60
N VAL A 276 -15.52 -0.77 8.66
CA VAL A 276 -15.95 -1.10 10.02
C VAL A 276 -17.42 -0.75 10.17
N GLN A 277 -18.20 -1.74 10.62
CA GLN A 277 -19.57 -1.53 11.03
C GLN A 277 -19.56 -1.28 12.53
N SER A 278 -20.20 -0.22 13.01
CA SER A 278 -20.37 -0.05 14.44
C SER A 278 -21.16 -1.25 14.97
N SER A 279 -20.53 -2.09 15.79
CA SER A 279 -21.24 -3.15 16.47
C SER A 279 -22.13 -2.54 17.56
N GLY A 280 -23.41 -2.42 17.26
CA GLY A 280 -24.41 -2.38 18.29
C GLY A 280 -24.41 -3.73 19.01
N SER A 281 -23.89 -3.82 20.24
CA SER A 281 -24.42 -4.76 21.21
C SER A 281 -25.94 -4.65 21.17
N GLY A 282 -26.65 -5.78 21.06
CA GLY A 282 -28.12 -5.78 20.99
C GLY A 282 -28.74 -4.88 22.04
N GLY A 283 -29.34 -3.82 21.57
CA GLY A 283 -30.02 -2.80 22.32
C GLY A 283 -30.48 -1.76 21.32
N SER A 284 -31.77 -1.61 21.18
CA SER A 284 -32.57 -0.65 20.43
C SER A 284 -31.79 0.55 19.89
N SER A 285 -31.94 0.83 18.59
CA SER A 285 -31.54 2.09 17.95
C SER A 285 -32.05 3.30 18.75
N SER A 286 -31.20 3.86 19.61
CA SER A 286 -31.33 5.25 19.97
C SER A 286 -30.39 6.02 19.07
N ASN A 287 -30.93 6.76 18.10
CA ASN A 287 -30.31 7.91 17.44
C ASN A 287 -30.00 8.97 18.50
N GLY A 288 -29.11 8.68 19.43
CA GLY A 288 -28.63 9.62 20.43
C GLY A 288 -27.63 10.55 19.79
N SER A 289 -28.09 11.69 19.27
CA SER A 289 -27.22 12.81 19.00
C SER A 289 -26.48 13.21 20.28
N PHE A 290 -25.19 13.49 20.21
CA PHE A 290 -24.40 13.95 21.33
C PHE A 290 -23.72 15.28 21.05
N LEU A 291 -23.35 15.98 22.11
CA LEU A 291 -22.69 17.27 22.00
C LEU A 291 -21.18 17.11 22.01
N VAL A 292 -20.52 17.91 21.21
CA VAL A 292 -19.05 18.06 21.23
C VAL A 292 -18.69 19.54 21.33
N GLN A 293 -17.68 19.85 22.13
CA GLN A 293 -17.08 21.17 22.21
C GLN A 293 -15.86 21.23 21.31
N VAL A 294 -15.85 22.17 20.37
CA VAL A 294 -14.73 22.49 19.48
C VAL A 294 -14.00 23.72 20.02
N SER A 295 -12.71 23.61 20.23
CA SER A 295 -11.83 24.71 20.70
C SER A 295 -11.08 25.41 19.56
N ALA A 296 -10.99 24.78 18.40
CA ALA A 296 -10.35 25.34 17.21
C ALA A 296 -11.26 26.37 16.53
N THR A 297 -10.66 27.43 15.98
CA THR A 297 -11.39 28.50 15.24
C THR A 297 -11.60 28.14 13.77
N ASP A 298 -10.82 27.20 13.25
CA ASP A 298 -10.67 26.88 11.82
C ASP A 298 -10.80 25.38 11.51
N LEU A 299 -11.55 24.64 12.35
CA LEU A 299 -11.80 23.21 12.08
C LEU A 299 -12.63 23.06 10.83
N ASN A 300 -12.04 22.48 9.81
CA ASN A 300 -12.66 22.27 8.50
C ASN A 300 -13.92 21.40 8.57
N ILE A 301 -14.98 21.85 7.89
CA ILE A 301 -16.14 21.01 7.60
C ILE A 301 -15.93 20.37 6.23
N ARG A 302 -16.06 19.04 6.16
CA ARG A 302 -15.85 18.28 4.93
C ARG A 302 -17.13 17.66 4.39
N LYS A 303 -17.14 17.37 3.09
CA LYS A 303 -18.30 16.76 2.39
C LYS A 303 -18.52 15.28 2.79
N GLY A 304 -17.55 14.65 3.47
CA GLY A 304 -17.61 13.26 3.94
C GLY A 304 -16.64 13.00 5.09
N PRO A 305 -16.72 11.81 5.71
CA PRO A 305 -15.95 11.44 6.88
C PRO A 305 -14.51 11.05 6.50
N GLY A 306 -13.64 12.03 6.25
CA GLY A 306 -12.23 11.78 5.91
C GLY A 306 -11.55 12.98 5.27
N THR A 307 -10.20 13.03 5.37
CA THR A 307 -9.37 14.04 4.67
C THR A 307 -9.34 13.84 3.16
N ASN A 308 -9.72 12.66 2.68
CA ASN A 308 -9.92 12.34 1.27
C ASN A 308 -11.20 12.95 0.67
N TYR A 309 -12.11 13.50 1.51
CA TYR A 309 -13.25 14.29 1.04
C TYR A 309 -12.88 15.77 1.02
N GLY A 310 -13.28 16.46 -0.05
CA GLY A 310 -13.09 17.90 -0.18
C GLY A 310 -13.74 18.67 0.97
N THR A 311 -13.16 19.81 1.33
CA THR A 311 -13.79 20.74 2.29
C THR A 311 -15.05 21.38 1.69
N THR A 312 -15.94 21.82 2.56
CA THR A 312 -17.12 22.60 2.16
C THR A 312 -16.81 24.09 1.97
N GLY A 313 -15.57 24.51 2.24
CA GLY A 313 -15.18 25.93 2.31
C GLY A 313 -15.62 26.62 3.61
N LYS A 314 -16.19 25.88 4.56
CA LYS A 314 -16.65 26.40 5.86
C LYS A 314 -15.88 25.77 7.01
N TYR A 315 -15.84 26.49 8.13
CA TYR A 315 -15.25 26.07 9.41
C TYR A 315 -16.33 26.07 10.50
N THR A 316 -16.12 25.27 11.54
CA THR A 316 -17.06 25.29 12.69
C THR A 316 -16.94 26.55 13.53
N GLY A 317 -15.72 27.11 13.67
CA GLY A 317 -15.38 28.01 14.77
C GLY A 317 -15.40 27.30 16.13
N LYS A 318 -15.12 28.07 17.19
CA LYS A 318 -15.26 27.61 18.59
C LYS A 318 -16.74 27.50 18.96
N GLY A 319 -17.11 26.43 19.64
CA GLY A 319 -18.49 26.26 20.10
C GLY A 319 -18.87 24.83 20.40
N THR A 320 -20.13 24.65 20.77
CA THR A 320 -20.71 23.32 21.03
C THR A 320 -21.58 22.92 19.84
N PHE A 321 -21.33 21.74 19.31
CA PHE A 321 -21.99 21.21 18.12
C PHE A 321 -22.64 19.86 18.41
N THR A 322 -23.81 19.63 17.82
CA THR A 322 -24.49 18.33 17.91
C THR A 322 -24.03 17.42 16.79
N ILE A 323 -23.54 16.24 17.15
CA ILE A 323 -23.18 15.17 16.24
C ILE A 323 -24.33 14.17 16.16
N VAL A 324 -24.78 13.87 14.94
CA VAL A 324 -25.90 12.96 14.68
C VAL A 324 -25.49 11.62 14.09
N GLU A 325 -24.23 11.54 13.61
CA GLU A 325 -23.67 10.33 13.02
C GLU A 325 -22.17 10.37 13.22
N THR A 326 -21.54 9.22 13.50
CA THR A 326 -20.09 9.10 13.55
C THR A 326 -19.62 8.05 12.56
N ARG A 327 -18.47 8.30 11.91
CA ARG A 327 -17.79 7.34 11.04
C ARG A 327 -16.28 7.44 11.21
N PHE A 328 -15.57 6.34 11.05
CA PHE A 328 -14.15 6.36 10.90
C PHE A 328 -13.78 6.76 9.46
N GLY A 329 -12.66 7.46 9.30
CA GLY A 329 -12.20 7.94 8.01
C GLY A 329 -10.78 8.50 8.10
N GLN A 330 -10.14 8.63 6.95
CA GLN A 330 -8.76 9.10 6.85
C GLN A 330 -8.56 10.45 7.55
N GLY A 331 -7.44 10.60 8.28
CA GLY A 331 -7.02 11.87 8.87
C GLY A 331 -7.68 12.22 10.22
N SER A 332 -8.33 11.26 10.88
CA SER A 332 -8.79 11.39 12.27
C SER A 332 -8.61 10.09 13.03
N LYS A 333 -8.08 10.19 14.24
CA LYS A 333 -7.92 9.06 15.18
C LYS A 333 -9.20 8.77 15.95
N ALA A 334 -9.93 9.83 16.33
CA ALA A 334 -11.20 9.73 17.06
C ALA A 334 -12.40 9.52 16.13
N GLY A 335 -12.17 9.54 14.80
CA GLY A 335 -13.23 9.45 13.80
C GLY A 335 -13.80 10.80 13.39
N TRP A 336 -14.86 10.76 12.60
CA TRP A 336 -15.55 11.91 12.01
C TRP A 336 -16.98 11.99 12.52
N GLY A 337 -17.40 13.18 12.91
CA GLY A 337 -18.76 13.45 13.36
C GLY A 337 -19.54 14.27 12.33
N LYS A 338 -20.74 13.81 11.97
CA LYS A 338 -21.67 14.56 11.12
C LYS A 338 -22.43 15.58 11.93
N LEU A 339 -22.35 16.83 11.53
CA LEU A 339 -23.05 17.92 12.18
C LEU A 339 -24.56 17.83 11.95
N LYS A 340 -25.36 18.01 13.01
CA LYS A 340 -26.83 18.06 12.93
C LYS A 340 -27.34 19.12 11.99
N SER A 341 -26.59 20.23 11.83
CA SER A 341 -26.91 21.31 10.89
C SER A 341 -26.92 20.90 9.41
N GLY A 342 -26.43 19.69 9.09
CA GLY A 342 -26.28 19.26 7.70
C GLY A 342 -25.05 19.86 6.99
N ALA A 343 -24.26 20.71 7.66
CA ALA A 343 -23.12 21.40 7.04
C ALA A 343 -22.01 20.44 6.57
N GLY A 344 -21.93 19.24 7.15
CA GLY A 344 -20.96 18.22 6.76
C GLY A 344 -20.33 17.50 7.96
N TRP A 345 -19.08 17.08 7.78
CA TRP A 345 -18.35 16.25 8.72
C TRP A 345 -17.14 16.99 9.31
N ILE A 346 -16.90 16.81 10.59
CA ILE A 346 -15.73 17.35 11.31
C ILE A 346 -14.90 16.21 11.92
N SER A 347 -13.60 16.41 12.06
CA SER A 347 -12.74 15.48 12.79
C SER A 347 -12.99 15.59 14.28
N LEU A 348 -13.25 14.45 14.93
CA LEU A 348 -13.47 14.37 16.37
C LEU A 348 -12.18 14.44 17.18
N ASP A 349 -11.00 14.42 16.52
CA ASP A 349 -9.71 14.69 17.18
C ASP A 349 -9.61 16.10 17.78
N TYR A 350 -10.41 17.04 17.25
CA TYR A 350 -10.47 18.44 17.66
C TYR A 350 -11.78 18.80 18.37
N ALA A 351 -12.55 17.80 18.78
CA ALA A 351 -13.89 17.97 19.35
C ALA A 351 -14.06 17.09 20.59
N LYS A 352 -14.10 17.69 21.77
CA LYS A 352 -14.29 16.98 23.03
C LYS A 352 -15.77 16.71 23.28
N ARG A 353 -16.16 15.47 23.56
CA ARG A 353 -17.55 15.13 23.94
C ARG A 353 -17.90 15.77 25.28
N VAL A 354 -19.07 16.40 25.37
CA VAL A 354 -19.62 17.09 26.54
C VAL A 354 -21.00 16.55 26.87
#